data_cba2a7c4a2557922c8b1b39e722cf145
#
_entry.id   cba2a7c4a2557922c8b1b39e722cf145
#
_cell.length_a   1.000
_cell.length_b   1.000
_cell.length_c   1.000
_cell.angle_alpha   90.00
_cell.angle_beta   90.00
_cell.angle_gamma   90.00
#
_symmetry.space_group_name_H-M   'P 1'
#
loop_
_entity.id
_entity.type
_entity.pdbx_description
1 polymer ?
#
loop_
_entity_poly.entity_id
_entity_poly.type
_entity_poly.pdbx_seq_one_letter_code
_entity_poly.pdbx_strand_id
1 'polypeptide(L)'
;MPSHVDDVDLAIIGRLQTDGRASVKSMSDEIGLSEATIRKRLGRLLEEGLIQIAAIPNARGAGQTIMAMANIRAKGDVEALGREIAAWPETSWVALGAGNVDLAVEMVCHGRDALQDVVKRIQALDGVTHLQTFVYLKTLKQEYFGPLTRSQ
;
A
#
# COMPACT_ATOMS: atom_id res chain seq x y z
N MET A 1 19.31 -13.16 4.73
CA MET A 1 19.63 -12.05 5.65
C MET A 1 18.85 -10.83 5.20
N PRO A 2 18.05 -10.18 6.03
CA PRO A 2 17.43 -8.93 5.60
C PRO A 2 18.54 -7.93 5.30
N SER A 3 18.48 -7.32 4.12
CA SER A 3 19.46 -6.33 3.68
C SER A 3 19.39 -5.13 4.60
N HIS A 4 20.51 -4.77 5.20
CA HIS A 4 20.60 -3.65 6.12
C HIS A 4 20.48 -2.34 5.33
N VAL A 5 19.48 -1.52 5.66
CA VAL A 5 19.31 -0.16 5.14
C VAL A 5 20.21 0.77 5.96
N ASP A 6 21.15 1.46 5.31
CA ASP A 6 22.08 2.39 5.95
C ASP A 6 21.63 3.86 5.79
N ASP A 7 22.38 4.81 6.35
CA ASP A 7 22.04 6.23 6.31
C ASP A 7 21.96 6.82 4.91
N VAL A 8 22.77 6.32 3.98
CA VAL A 8 22.73 6.75 2.58
C VAL A 8 21.46 6.24 1.89
N ASP A 9 21.08 4.99 2.19
CA ASP A 9 19.84 4.42 1.70
C ASP A 9 18.63 5.19 2.22
N LEU A 10 18.63 5.55 3.53
CA LEU A 10 17.58 6.39 4.12
C LEU A 10 17.51 7.78 3.49
N ALA A 11 18.65 8.40 3.16
CA ALA A 11 18.68 9.67 2.46
C ALA A 11 18.08 9.57 1.04
N ILE A 12 18.41 8.51 0.28
CA ILE A 12 17.83 8.23 -1.04
C ILE A 12 16.31 8.05 -0.92
N ILE A 13 15.85 7.23 0.04
CA ILE A 13 14.43 6.97 0.26
C ILE A 13 13.70 8.26 0.63
N GLY A 14 14.22 9.03 1.58
CA GLY A 14 13.63 10.31 2.00
C GLY A 14 13.49 11.32 0.87
N ARG A 15 14.48 11.37 -0.03
CA ARG A 15 14.42 12.23 -1.22
C ARG A 15 13.32 11.77 -2.18
N LEU A 16 13.18 10.46 -2.41
CA LEU A 16 12.13 9.89 -3.26
C LEU A 16 10.73 10.00 -2.64
N GLN A 17 10.61 9.96 -1.32
CA GLN A 17 9.33 10.22 -0.63
C GLN A 17 8.86 11.67 -0.82
N THR A 18 9.79 12.62 -0.90
CA THR A 18 9.48 14.03 -1.15
C THR A 18 9.19 14.30 -2.62
N ASP A 19 9.96 13.69 -3.51
CA ASP A 19 9.82 13.82 -4.96
C ASP A 19 10.15 12.48 -5.63
N GLY A 20 9.11 11.69 -5.92
CA GLY A 20 9.25 10.38 -6.59
C GLY A 20 9.86 10.46 -8.01
N ARG A 21 10.10 11.66 -8.55
CA ARG A 21 10.74 11.91 -9.83
C ARG A 21 12.16 12.46 -9.69
N ALA A 22 12.72 12.52 -8.47
CA ALA A 22 14.07 12.98 -8.22
C ALA A 22 15.09 12.24 -9.12
N SER A 23 15.93 12.98 -9.83
CA SER A 23 16.95 12.38 -10.67
C SER A 23 18.13 11.86 -9.86
N VAL A 24 18.83 10.85 -10.40
CA VAL A 24 20.08 10.35 -9.80
C VAL A 24 21.09 11.48 -9.60
N LYS A 25 21.17 12.42 -10.55
CA LYS A 25 22.04 13.60 -10.47
C LYS A 25 21.64 14.48 -9.28
N SER A 26 20.36 14.82 -9.13
CA SER A 26 19.88 15.64 -8.02
C SER A 26 20.18 14.99 -6.66
N MET A 27 19.97 13.68 -6.55
CA MET A 27 20.32 12.93 -5.34
C MET A 27 21.83 12.88 -5.09
N SER A 28 22.65 12.74 -6.12
CA SER A 28 24.10 12.78 -6.06
C SER A 28 24.61 14.12 -5.50
N ASP A 29 24.09 15.23 -6.03
CA ASP A 29 24.46 16.59 -5.61
C ASP A 29 24.06 16.86 -4.14
N GLU A 30 22.88 16.38 -3.72
CA GLU A 30 22.35 16.60 -2.37
C GLU A 30 23.02 15.71 -1.31
N ILE A 31 23.26 14.42 -1.63
CA ILE A 31 23.81 13.42 -0.70
C ILE A 31 25.36 13.50 -0.67
N GLY A 32 25.97 14.09 -1.69
CA GLY A 32 27.44 14.23 -1.78
C GLY A 32 28.16 12.96 -2.21
N LEU A 33 27.50 12.07 -2.96
CA LEU A 33 28.05 10.83 -3.50
C LEU A 33 27.99 10.83 -5.03
N SER A 34 28.84 10.00 -5.68
CA SER A 34 28.80 9.90 -7.14
C SER A 34 27.48 9.36 -7.68
N GLU A 35 27.06 9.78 -8.87
CA GLU A 35 25.87 9.24 -9.54
C GLU A 35 25.91 7.71 -9.69
N ALA A 36 27.08 7.14 -9.93
CA ALA A 36 27.25 5.70 -10.02
C ALA A 36 26.91 5.00 -8.70
N THR A 37 27.32 5.59 -7.56
CA THR A 37 27.01 5.08 -6.24
C THR A 37 25.53 5.15 -5.96
N ILE A 38 24.89 6.30 -6.23
CA ILE A 38 23.43 6.49 -6.04
C ILE A 38 22.66 5.49 -6.91
N ARG A 39 23.02 5.36 -8.19
CA ARG A 39 22.36 4.41 -9.12
C ARG A 39 22.45 2.97 -8.64
N LYS A 40 23.63 2.54 -8.16
CA LYS A 40 23.82 1.19 -7.63
C LYS A 40 22.94 0.93 -6.40
N ARG A 41 22.89 1.89 -5.46
CA ARG A 41 22.10 1.76 -4.23
C ARG A 41 20.60 1.77 -4.53
N LEU A 42 20.12 2.69 -5.36
CA LEU A 42 18.73 2.74 -5.80
C LEU A 42 18.30 1.45 -6.49
N GLY A 43 19.15 0.91 -7.40
CA GLY A 43 18.92 -0.37 -8.05
C GLY A 43 18.73 -1.50 -7.03
N ARG A 44 19.65 -1.61 -6.06
CA ARG A 44 19.55 -2.61 -4.98
C ARG A 44 18.26 -2.47 -4.17
N LEU A 45 17.90 -1.24 -3.76
CA LEU A 45 16.68 -0.98 -2.97
C LEU A 45 15.41 -1.44 -3.72
N LEU A 46 15.36 -1.25 -5.03
CA LEU A 46 14.26 -1.68 -5.89
C LEU A 46 14.26 -3.20 -6.13
N GLU A 47 15.42 -3.78 -6.47
CA GLU A 47 15.57 -5.21 -6.77
C GLU A 47 15.29 -6.10 -5.57
N GLU A 48 15.71 -5.67 -4.37
CA GLU A 48 15.44 -6.37 -3.11
C GLU A 48 14.04 -6.10 -2.54
N GLY A 49 13.23 -5.27 -3.22
CA GLY A 49 11.87 -4.93 -2.79
C GLY A 49 11.80 -4.09 -1.51
N LEU A 50 12.91 -3.42 -1.14
CA LEU A 50 12.96 -2.56 0.04
C LEU A 50 12.18 -1.25 -0.17
N ILE A 51 12.07 -0.82 -1.42
CA ILE A 51 11.21 0.29 -1.85
C ILE A 51 10.47 -0.04 -3.14
N GLN A 52 9.36 0.67 -3.35
CA GLN A 52 8.60 0.64 -4.60
C GLN A 52 8.33 2.09 -5.03
N ILE A 53 8.52 2.38 -6.32
CA ILE A 53 8.13 3.66 -6.92
C ILE A 53 6.84 3.41 -7.69
N ALA A 54 5.76 4.07 -7.27
CA ALA A 54 4.45 3.91 -7.88
C ALA A 54 3.82 5.27 -8.22
N ALA A 55 3.09 5.32 -9.33
CA ALA A 55 2.23 6.45 -9.63
C ALA A 55 0.88 6.24 -8.93
N ILE A 56 0.49 7.19 -8.08
CA ILE A 56 -0.76 7.13 -7.35
C ILE A 56 -1.75 8.10 -8.01
N PRO A 57 -2.85 7.58 -8.61
CA PRO A 57 -3.86 8.44 -9.20
C PRO A 57 -4.50 9.32 -8.14
N ASN A 58 -4.68 10.61 -8.45
CA ASN A 58 -5.49 11.46 -7.58
C ASN A 58 -6.98 11.12 -7.79
N ALA A 59 -7.70 10.84 -6.71
CA ALA A 59 -9.11 10.50 -6.74
C ALA A 59 -9.99 11.56 -7.46
N ARG A 60 -9.56 12.82 -7.51
CA ARG A 60 -10.25 13.89 -8.24
C ARG A 60 -10.24 13.72 -9.77
N GLY A 61 -9.28 12.94 -10.31
CA GLY A 61 -9.13 12.70 -11.76
C GLY A 61 -9.66 11.34 -12.23
N ALA A 62 -10.03 10.44 -11.33
CA ALA A 62 -10.38 9.05 -11.62
C ALA A 62 -11.89 8.78 -11.79
N GLY A 63 -12.71 9.80 -12.00
CA GLY A 63 -14.18 9.64 -12.16
C GLY A 63 -14.89 9.34 -10.83
N GLN A 64 -16.01 8.60 -10.89
CA GLN A 64 -16.80 8.20 -9.70
C GLN A 64 -16.13 7.05 -8.92
N THR A 65 -14.92 7.26 -8.42
CA THR A 65 -14.22 6.25 -7.61
C THR A 65 -14.72 6.33 -6.17
N ILE A 66 -15.15 5.19 -5.64
CA ILE A 66 -15.54 5.02 -4.23
C ILE A 66 -14.49 4.19 -3.54
N MET A 67 -13.97 4.72 -2.44
CA MET A 67 -13.07 3.99 -1.55
C MET A 67 -13.85 3.54 -0.31
N ALA A 68 -13.60 2.32 0.12
CA ALA A 68 -14.22 1.75 1.31
C ALA A 68 -13.28 0.77 2.02
N MET A 69 -13.45 0.64 3.33
CA MET A 69 -12.82 -0.39 4.15
C MET A 69 -13.85 -1.46 4.49
N ALA A 70 -13.53 -2.71 4.27
CA ALA A 70 -14.28 -3.86 4.76
C ALA A 70 -13.55 -4.48 5.96
N ASN A 71 -14.22 -4.55 7.10
CA ASN A 71 -13.78 -5.24 8.30
C ASN A 71 -14.49 -6.59 8.35
N ILE A 72 -13.73 -7.67 8.30
CA ILE A 72 -14.26 -9.03 8.15
C ILE A 72 -13.94 -9.84 9.40
N ARG A 73 -14.95 -10.58 9.90
CA ARG A 73 -14.77 -11.70 10.83
C ARG A 73 -14.89 -12.99 10.03
N ALA A 74 -13.94 -13.86 10.21
CA ALA A 74 -13.89 -15.12 9.49
C ALA A 74 -13.54 -16.31 10.39
N LYS A 75 -13.77 -17.52 9.90
CA LYS A 75 -13.40 -18.80 10.54
C LYS A 75 -12.59 -19.63 9.54
N GLY A 76 -11.85 -20.61 10.06
CA GLY A 76 -11.04 -21.48 9.23
C GLY A 76 -9.70 -20.88 8.86
N ASP A 77 -9.25 -21.07 7.61
CA ASP A 77 -7.98 -20.51 7.11
C ASP A 77 -8.16 -19.07 6.66
N VAL A 78 -8.07 -18.15 7.62
CA VAL A 78 -8.23 -16.70 7.39
C VAL A 78 -7.13 -16.14 6.46
N GLU A 79 -5.94 -16.73 6.48
CA GLU A 79 -4.85 -16.28 5.63
C GLU A 79 -5.08 -16.67 4.16
N ALA A 80 -5.59 -17.87 3.90
CA ALA A 80 -5.98 -18.27 2.55
C ALA A 80 -7.11 -17.39 2.00
N LEU A 81 -8.12 -17.10 2.84
CA LEU A 81 -9.20 -16.17 2.50
C LEU A 81 -8.67 -14.77 2.17
N GLY A 82 -7.73 -14.27 2.97
CA GLY A 82 -7.08 -12.97 2.73
C GLY A 82 -6.30 -12.93 1.40
N ARG A 83 -5.59 -14.01 1.06
CA ARG A 83 -4.88 -14.13 -0.23
C ARG A 83 -5.85 -14.17 -1.41
N GLU A 84 -6.98 -14.86 -1.29
CA GLU A 84 -8.02 -14.88 -2.32
C GLU A 84 -8.57 -13.48 -2.58
N ILE A 85 -8.94 -12.74 -1.52
CA ILE A 85 -9.44 -11.36 -1.62
C ILE A 85 -8.36 -10.42 -2.18
N ALA A 86 -7.09 -10.58 -1.78
CA ALA A 86 -5.98 -9.75 -2.25
C ALA A 86 -5.69 -9.90 -3.75
N ALA A 87 -6.14 -10.98 -4.39
CA ALA A 87 -6.01 -11.17 -5.83
C ALA A 87 -7.07 -10.42 -6.66
N TRP A 88 -8.05 -9.79 -6.03
CA TRP A 88 -9.10 -9.07 -6.74
C TRP A 88 -8.63 -7.67 -7.17
N PRO A 89 -8.99 -7.23 -8.39
CA PRO A 89 -8.55 -5.93 -8.91
C PRO A 89 -9.14 -4.73 -8.15
N GLU A 90 -10.24 -4.92 -7.44
CA GLU A 90 -10.89 -3.89 -6.66
C GLU A 90 -10.25 -3.68 -5.28
N THR A 91 -9.34 -4.56 -4.85
CA THR A 91 -8.67 -4.45 -3.53
C THR A 91 -7.33 -3.75 -3.68
N SER A 92 -7.12 -2.71 -2.90
CA SER A 92 -5.86 -1.94 -2.87
C SER A 92 -4.95 -2.34 -1.71
N TRP A 93 -5.54 -2.87 -0.64
CA TRP A 93 -4.81 -3.29 0.54
C TRP A 93 -5.59 -4.35 1.31
N VAL A 94 -4.91 -5.39 1.76
CA VAL A 94 -5.47 -6.47 2.57
C VAL A 94 -4.50 -6.80 3.70
N ALA A 95 -4.99 -6.86 4.93
CA ALA A 95 -4.20 -7.22 6.09
C ALA A 95 -4.92 -8.19 7.01
N LEU A 96 -4.16 -9.10 7.60
CA LEU A 96 -4.59 -9.90 8.74
C LEU A 96 -4.62 -9.01 9.98
N GLY A 97 -5.70 -9.11 10.75
CA GLY A 97 -5.90 -8.40 12.00
C GLY A 97 -5.85 -9.32 13.20
N ALA A 98 -5.71 -8.73 14.38
CA ALA A 98 -5.88 -9.39 15.65
C ALA A 98 -6.94 -8.66 16.49
N GLY A 99 -7.84 -9.39 17.15
CA GLY A 99 -8.90 -8.80 17.98
C GLY A 99 -10.28 -8.92 17.34
N ASN A 100 -10.99 -7.80 17.17
CA ASN A 100 -12.37 -7.80 16.67
C ASN A 100 -12.50 -7.88 15.15
N VAL A 101 -11.40 -7.85 14.42
CA VAL A 101 -11.33 -7.94 12.95
C VAL A 101 -10.26 -8.95 12.61
N ASP A 102 -10.61 -9.95 11.80
CA ASP A 102 -9.68 -10.97 11.34
C ASP A 102 -9.01 -10.57 10.03
N LEU A 103 -9.73 -9.83 9.15
CA LEU A 103 -9.21 -9.24 7.92
C LEU A 103 -9.72 -7.80 7.76
N ALA A 104 -8.84 -6.90 7.38
CA ALA A 104 -9.16 -5.56 6.93
C ALA A 104 -8.80 -5.43 5.45
N VAL A 105 -9.76 -4.97 4.64
CA VAL A 105 -9.65 -4.90 3.18
C VAL A 105 -10.01 -3.50 2.71
N GLU A 106 -9.09 -2.77 2.10
CA GLU A 106 -9.38 -1.51 1.43
C GLU A 106 -9.77 -1.78 -0.02
N MET A 107 -10.89 -1.20 -0.44
CA MET A 107 -11.47 -1.39 -1.77
C MET A 107 -11.55 -0.06 -2.51
N VAL A 108 -11.25 -0.10 -3.82
CA VAL A 108 -11.35 1.03 -4.75
C VAL A 108 -12.27 0.62 -5.89
N CYS A 109 -13.50 1.12 -5.90
CA CYS A 109 -14.54 0.70 -6.82
C CYS A 109 -15.01 1.86 -7.73
N HIS A 110 -15.33 1.54 -8.99
CA HIS A 110 -15.89 2.52 -9.93
C HIS A 110 -17.42 2.58 -9.79
N GLY A 111 -17.88 3.40 -8.85
CA GLY A 111 -19.31 3.61 -8.59
C GLY A 111 -19.86 2.68 -7.52
N ARG A 112 -21.15 2.96 -7.19
CA ARG A 112 -21.85 2.29 -6.09
C ARG A 112 -22.16 0.82 -6.39
N ASP A 113 -22.51 0.51 -7.63
CA ASP A 113 -22.88 -0.84 -8.03
C ASP A 113 -21.66 -1.78 -7.93
N ALA A 114 -20.50 -1.33 -8.40
CA ALA A 114 -19.24 -2.09 -8.26
C ALA A 114 -18.88 -2.35 -6.79
N LEU A 115 -19.05 -1.34 -5.90
CA LEU A 115 -18.84 -1.55 -4.47
C LEU A 115 -19.82 -2.59 -3.90
N GLN A 116 -21.10 -2.52 -4.29
CA GLN A 116 -22.12 -3.47 -3.83
C GLN A 116 -21.77 -4.91 -4.27
N ASP A 117 -21.28 -5.07 -5.50
CA ASP A 117 -20.91 -6.38 -6.02
C ASP A 117 -19.71 -6.97 -5.28
N VAL A 118 -18.68 -6.16 -4.98
CA VAL A 118 -17.53 -6.61 -4.17
C VAL A 118 -17.98 -7.01 -2.76
N VAL A 119 -18.84 -6.21 -2.12
CA VAL A 119 -19.40 -6.52 -0.80
C VAL A 119 -20.17 -7.85 -0.82
N LYS A 120 -21.00 -8.09 -1.82
CA LYS A 120 -21.72 -9.38 -1.97
C LYS A 120 -20.76 -10.55 -2.21
N ARG A 121 -19.71 -10.35 -3.01
CA ARG A 121 -18.69 -11.37 -3.24
C ARG A 121 -17.99 -11.75 -1.94
N ILE A 122 -17.58 -10.77 -1.13
CA ILE A 122 -16.99 -11.04 0.19
C ILE A 122 -17.96 -11.81 1.09
N GLN A 123 -19.23 -11.40 1.14
CA GLN A 123 -20.25 -12.07 1.97
C GLN A 123 -20.51 -13.52 1.55
N ALA A 124 -20.30 -13.84 0.28
CA ALA A 124 -20.51 -15.18 -0.29
C ALA A 124 -19.32 -16.13 -0.08
N LEU A 125 -18.17 -15.64 0.39
CA LEU A 125 -16.99 -16.47 0.63
C LEU A 125 -17.19 -17.38 1.85
N ASP A 126 -16.77 -18.63 1.70
CA ASP A 126 -16.77 -19.59 2.80
C ASP A 126 -15.86 -19.08 3.93
N GLY A 127 -16.35 -19.23 5.16
CA GLY A 127 -15.63 -18.77 6.35
C GLY A 127 -15.94 -17.36 6.77
N VAL A 128 -16.46 -16.48 5.93
CA VAL A 128 -16.90 -15.14 6.34
C VAL A 128 -18.12 -15.24 7.25
N THR A 129 -17.99 -14.73 8.47
CA THR A 129 -19.06 -14.78 9.49
C THR A 129 -19.71 -13.43 9.76
N HIS A 130 -18.97 -12.35 9.52
CA HIS A 130 -19.47 -10.98 9.67
C HIS A 130 -18.67 -10.06 8.77
N LEU A 131 -19.35 -9.08 8.18
CA LEU A 131 -18.77 -8.04 7.34
C LEU A 131 -19.34 -6.68 7.74
N GLN A 132 -18.46 -5.74 8.03
CA GLN A 132 -18.79 -4.34 8.22
C GLN A 132 -18.06 -3.50 7.18
N THR A 133 -18.80 -2.69 6.42
CA THR A 133 -18.21 -1.82 5.41
C THR A 133 -18.24 -0.37 5.87
N PHE A 134 -17.11 0.32 5.76
CA PHE A 134 -16.95 1.74 6.02
C PHE A 134 -16.60 2.47 4.72
N VAL A 135 -17.52 3.27 4.20
CA VAL A 135 -17.34 4.06 2.96
C VAL A 135 -16.68 5.39 3.29
N TYR A 136 -15.60 5.74 2.57
CA TYR A 136 -14.93 7.02 2.76
C TYR A 136 -15.73 8.14 2.13
N LEU A 137 -16.22 9.06 2.94
CA LEU A 137 -16.93 10.25 2.44
C LEU A 137 -15.94 11.29 1.90
N LYS A 138 -14.79 11.44 2.57
CA LYS A 138 -13.73 12.37 2.21
C LYS A 138 -12.44 11.94 2.84
N THR A 139 -11.39 11.80 2.04
CA THR A 139 -10.03 11.61 2.54
C THR A 139 -9.43 12.98 2.88
N LEU A 140 -9.06 13.18 4.13
CA LEU A 140 -8.47 14.44 4.61
C LEU A 140 -6.94 14.45 4.43
N LYS A 141 -6.32 13.28 4.59
CA LYS A 141 -4.89 13.05 4.41
C LYS A 141 -4.67 11.63 3.91
N GLN A 142 -3.78 11.45 2.95
CA GLN A 142 -3.35 10.15 2.46
C GLN A 142 -1.84 10.20 2.23
N GLU A 143 -1.12 9.55 3.11
CA GLU A 143 0.33 9.33 2.99
C GLU A 143 0.56 7.84 3.16
N TYR A 144 1.31 7.24 2.22
CA TYR A 144 1.45 5.79 2.19
C TYR A 144 2.46 5.26 3.22
N PHE A 145 3.36 6.11 3.72
CA PHE A 145 4.31 5.74 4.78
C PHE A 145 4.66 6.97 5.64
N GLY A 146 4.86 6.74 6.92
CA GLY A 146 5.45 7.73 7.81
C GLY A 146 6.96 7.88 7.58
N PRO A 147 7.62 8.85 8.22
CA PRO A 147 9.05 9.00 8.13
C PRO A 147 9.74 7.72 8.60
N LEU A 148 10.70 7.22 7.80
CA LEU A 148 11.55 6.11 8.21
C LEU A 148 12.46 6.61 9.32
N THR A 149 12.19 6.17 10.56
CA THR A 149 13.06 6.39 11.70
C THR A 149 13.95 5.19 11.89
N ARG A 150 15.22 5.42 12.30
CA ARG A 150 16.13 4.36 12.70
C ARG A 150 15.47 3.48 13.75
N SER A 151 15.49 2.17 13.56
CA SER A 151 15.34 1.22 14.66
C SER A 151 16.53 1.44 15.61
N GLN A 152 16.27 1.85 16.84
CA GLN A 152 17.29 1.91 17.89
C GLN A 152 17.72 0.50 18.26
#